data_bb06b08f1b04e54820190f62535ec381
#
_entry.id   bb06b08f1b04e54820190f62535ec381
#
_cell.length_a   1.000
_cell.length_b   1.000
_cell.length_c   1.000
_cell.angle_alpha   90.00
_cell.angle_beta   90.00
_cell.angle_gamma   90.00
#
_symmetry.space_group_name_H-M   'P 1'
#
loop_
_entity.id
_entity.type
_entity.pdbx_description
1 polymer ?
#
loop_
_entity_poly.entity_id
_entity_poly.type
_entity_poly.pdbx_seq_one_letter_code
_entity_poly.pdbx_strand_id
1 'polypeptide(L)'
;PKQLRSPTWVQKLRKGNCFECATFLTSLLLGQGYNAFVVSGYASREQTLCDLTRRSCPYILQPEKHTKRKPEEQQPKITKYELKLPIDYKSQFLSELGEEKARKLEEKLIFDEKEQQKLIEELEQLPPDEHRGHRIHAWVAILPELGGVRDQEIPYPLFIESTTGVSFEATDDDTAQLYLGVESIWNDKNYWNIDILLMLPMR
;
A
#
# COMPACT_ATOMS: atom_id res chain seq x y z
N PRO A 1 -21.22 16.61 -10.21
CA PRO A 1 -21.50 17.29 -11.48
C PRO A 1 -22.87 16.87 -12.01
N LYS A 2 -23.61 17.81 -12.63
CA LYS A 2 -24.93 17.50 -13.16
C LYS A 2 -24.88 16.74 -14.51
N GLN A 3 -23.70 16.66 -15.14
CA GLN A 3 -23.48 16.01 -16.44
C GLN A 3 -22.09 15.40 -16.48
N LEU A 4 -21.96 14.22 -17.10
CA LEU A 4 -20.70 13.59 -17.40
C LEU A 4 -20.18 14.10 -18.74
N ARG A 5 -18.89 14.39 -18.80
CA ARG A 5 -18.23 14.84 -20.03
C ARG A 5 -17.79 13.64 -20.87
N SER A 6 -17.78 13.85 -22.18
CA SER A 6 -17.31 12.82 -23.11
C SER A 6 -15.81 12.55 -22.95
N PRO A 7 -15.31 11.34 -23.29
CA PRO A 7 -13.89 11.01 -23.26
C PRO A 7 -13.01 12.00 -24.02
N THR A 8 -13.44 12.44 -25.21
CA THR A 8 -12.72 13.44 -26.01
C THR A 8 -12.59 14.80 -25.31
N TRP A 9 -13.62 15.18 -24.54
CA TRP A 9 -13.59 16.43 -23.79
C TRP A 9 -12.65 16.35 -22.59
N VAL A 10 -12.64 15.20 -21.87
CA VAL A 10 -11.71 14.93 -20.76
C VAL A 10 -10.27 14.99 -21.27
N GLN A 11 -9.98 14.38 -22.40
CA GLN A 11 -8.65 14.41 -23.03
C GLN A 11 -8.19 15.85 -23.33
N LYS A 12 -9.08 16.69 -23.88
CA LYS A 12 -8.76 18.08 -24.19
C LYS A 12 -8.51 18.92 -22.94
N LEU A 13 -9.35 18.79 -21.94
CA LEU A 13 -9.27 19.57 -20.70
C LEU A 13 -8.21 19.06 -19.74
N ARG A 14 -7.81 17.78 -19.84
CA ARG A 14 -6.95 17.05 -18.86
C ARG A 14 -7.46 17.17 -17.43
N LYS A 15 -8.78 17.20 -17.25
CA LYS A 15 -9.48 17.28 -15.96
C LYS A 15 -10.77 16.51 -16.05
N GLY A 16 -11.06 15.71 -15.03
CA GLY A 16 -12.29 14.93 -14.92
C GLY A 16 -12.50 14.45 -13.49
N ASN A 17 -13.71 13.99 -13.19
CA ASN A 17 -14.00 13.23 -11.99
C ASN A 17 -13.66 11.75 -12.22
N CYS A 18 -13.77 10.90 -11.17
CA CYS A 18 -13.46 9.47 -11.28
C CYS A 18 -14.25 8.78 -12.40
N PHE A 19 -15.55 9.09 -12.56
CA PHE A 19 -16.39 8.52 -13.63
C PHE A 19 -15.93 8.95 -15.03
N GLU A 20 -15.61 10.22 -15.21
CA GLU A 20 -15.13 10.76 -16.47
C GLU A 20 -13.75 10.17 -16.85
N CYS A 21 -12.85 10.07 -15.86
CA CYS A 21 -11.53 9.48 -16.05
C CYS A 21 -11.63 7.97 -16.34
N ALA A 22 -12.48 7.24 -15.61
CA ALA A 22 -12.71 5.82 -15.86
C ALA A 22 -13.29 5.57 -17.25
N THR A 23 -14.29 6.35 -17.66
CA THR A 23 -14.88 6.25 -19.01
C THR A 23 -13.86 6.56 -20.11
N PHE A 24 -13.01 7.57 -19.89
CA PHE A 24 -11.94 7.91 -20.82
C PHE A 24 -10.92 6.79 -20.94
N LEU A 25 -10.42 6.26 -19.82
CA LEU A 25 -9.45 5.17 -19.81
C LEU A 25 -10.02 3.90 -20.45
N THR A 26 -11.27 3.53 -20.10
CA THR A 26 -11.96 2.39 -20.72
C THR A 26 -12.07 2.55 -22.22
N SER A 27 -12.39 3.75 -22.74
CA SER A 27 -12.48 3.99 -24.18
C SER A 27 -11.14 3.78 -24.91
N LEU A 28 -10.02 4.13 -24.28
CA LEU A 28 -8.68 3.88 -24.81
C LEU A 28 -8.34 2.38 -24.81
N LEU A 29 -8.64 1.69 -23.73
CA LEU A 29 -8.38 0.25 -23.59
C LEU A 29 -9.21 -0.57 -24.58
N LEU A 30 -10.49 -0.25 -24.74
CA LEU A 30 -11.34 -0.86 -25.77
C LEU A 30 -10.80 -0.62 -27.18
N GLY A 31 -10.31 0.59 -27.47
CA GLY A 31 -9.65 0.92 -28.75
C GLY A 31 -8.37 0.12 -29.01
N GLN A 32 -7.71 -0.37 -27.96
CA GLN A 32 -6.53 -1.24 -28.03
C GLN A 32 -6.89 -2.75 -28.06
N GLY A 33 -8.17 -3.09 -27.98
CA GLY A 33 -8.65 -4.48 -28.02
C GLY A 33 -8.66 -5.19 -26.68
N TYR A 34 -8.58 -4.48 -25.55
CA TYR A 34 -8.79 -5.06 -24.23
C TYR A 34 -10.27 -5.20 -23.91
N ASN A 35 -10.63 -6.24 -23.16
CA ASN A 35 -11.98 -6.43 -22.64
C ASN A 35 -12.17 -5.57 -21.38
N ALA A 36 -12.37 -4.27 -21.56
CA ALA A 36 -12.41 -3.28 -20.50
C ALA A 36 -13.82 -2.80 -20.20
N PHE A 37 -14.05 -2.48 -18.94
CA PHE A 37 -15.32 -2.02 -18.38
C PHE A 37 -15.09 -0.86 -17.42
N VAL A 38 -16.04 0.07 -17.39
CA VAL A 38 -16.17 1.00 -16.29
C VAL A 38 -16.93 0.31 -15.17
N VAL A 39 -16.44 0.41 -13.96
CA VAL A 39 -17.08 -0.11 -12.75
C VAL A 39 -17.50 1.07 -11.89
N SER A 40 -18.74 1.08 -11.44
CA SER A 40 -19.24 1.97 -10.40
C SER A 40 -19.52 1.14 -9.15
N GLY A 41 -19.10 1.65 -8.01
CA GLY A 41 -19.31 0.95 -6.75
C GLY A 41 -18.83 1.77 -5.56
N TYR A 42 -18.54 1.09 -4.47
CA TYR A 42 -18.12 1.68 -3.23
C TYR A 42 -16.62 1.44 -3.03
N ALA A 43 -15.89 2.51 -2.71
CA ALA A 43 -14.46 2.43 -2.45
C ALA A 43 -14.10 3.06 -1.11
N SER A 44 -12.93 2.70 -0.60
CA SER A 44 -12.38 3.24 0.63
C SER A 44 -12.13 4.76 0.51
N ARG A 45 -12.01 5.44 1.67
CA ARG A 45 -11.71 6.86 1.73
C ARG A 45 -10.42 7.20 0.98
N GLU A 46 -9.39 6.36 1.12
CA GLU A 46 -8.08 6.57 0.50
C GLU A 46 -8.16 6.61 -1.02
N GLN A 47 -8.89 5.66 -1.62
CA GLN A 47 -9.06 5.60 -3.06
C GLN A 47 -9.93 6.75 -3.57
N THR A 48 -11.03 7.03 -2.90
CA THR A 48 -11.99 8.06 -3.33
C THR A 48 -11.43 9.47 -3.24
N LEU A 49 -10.67 9.79 -2.20
CA LEU A 49 -10.06 11.11 -2.01
C LEU A 49 -8.69 11.22 -2.67
N CYS A 50 -8.09 10.09 -3.09
CA CYS A 50 -6.73 10.03 -3.62
C CYS A 50 -5.71 10.71 -2.67
N ASP A 51 -5.86 10.44 -1.36
CA ASP A 51 -4.99 11.01 -0.33
C ASP A 51 -3.66 10.26 -0.27
N LEU A 52 -2.64 10.84 -0.87
CA LEU A 52 -1.29 10.27 -0.94
C LEU A 52 -0.35 10.85 0.13
N THR A 53 -0.86 11.65 1.06
CA THR A 53 -0.03 12.41 2.03
C THR A 53 0.80 11.52 2.95
N ARG A 54 0.38 10.29 3.20
CA ARG A 54 1.06 9.33 4.10
C ARG A 54 1.80 8.21 3.38
N ARG A 55 1.83 8.22 2.05
CA ARG A 55 2.59 7.21 1.32
C ARG A 55 4.07 7.49 1.41
N SER A 56 4.85 6.45 1.71
CA SER A 56 6.30 6.53 1.64
C SER A 56 6.74 6.83 0.19
N CYS A 57 7.65 7.78 0.04
CA CYS A 57 8.21 8.07 -1.29
C CYS A 57 8.96 6.83 -1.82
N PRO A 58 8.61 6.30 -3.01
CA PRO A 58 9.28 5.12 -3.56
C PRO A 58 10.75 5.39 -3.91
N TYR A 59 11.15 6.66 -4.00
CA TYR A 59 12.52 7.08 -4.27
C TYR A 59 13.35 7.34 -3.00
N ILE A 60 12.77 7.25 -1.82
CA ILE A 60 13.56 7.20 -0.59
C ILE A 60 14.21 5.82 -0.56
N LEU A 61 15.47 5.77 -0.99
CA LEU A 61 16.32 4.61 -0.80
C LEU A 61 16.29 4.28 0.70
N GLN A 62 15.78 3.10 1.05
CA GLN A 62 15.93 2.61 2.41
C GLN A 62 17.41 2.67 2.72
N PRO A 63 17.84 3.29 3.83
CA PRO A 63 19.25 3.30 4.18
C PRO A 63 19.71 1.85 4.16
N GLU A 64 20.66 1.55 3.29
CA GLU A 64 21.25 0.22 3.21
C GLU A 64 21.57 -0.15 4.65
N LYS A 65 20.98 -1.21 5.15
CA LYS A 65 21.34 -1.75 6.44
C LYS A 65 22.81 -2.10 6.29
N HIS A 66 23.68 -1.17 6.71
CA HIS A 66 25.09 -1.44 6.79
C HIS A 66 25.21 -2.69 7.68
N THR A 67 25.26 -3.84 7.05
CA THR A 67 25.70 -5.06 7.68
C THR A 67 27.06 -4.71 8.22
N LYS A 68 27.10 -4.42 9.53
CA LYS A 68 28.37 -4.25 10.25
C LYS A 68 29.17 -5.48 9.87
N ARG A 69 30.15 -5.33 8.98
CA ARG A 69 31.11 -6.39 8.70
C ARG A 69 31.64 -6.76 10.08
N LYS A 70 31.39 -8.00 10.50
CA LYS A 70 32.06 -8.52 11.68
C LYS A 70 33.54 -8.28 11.48
N PRO A 71 34.24 -7.69 12.46
CA PRO A 71 35.67 -7.60 12.36
C PRO A 71 36.19 -9.02 12.10
N GLU A 72 36.98 -9.18 11.06
CA GLU A 72 37.69 -10.45 10.85
C GLU A 72 38.45 -10.73 12.13
N GLU A 73 38.08 -11.81 12.81
CA GLU A 73 38.84 -12.35 13.92
C GLU A 73 40.22 -12.68 13.35
N GLN A 74 41.18 -11.77 13.59
CA GLN A 74 42.57 -12.04 13.31
C GLN A 74 42.97 -13.20 14.25
N GLN A 75 43.19 -14.36 13.63
CA GLN A 75 43.71 -15.52 14.37
C GLN A 75 44.94 -15.09 15.15
N PRO A 76 44.99 -15.32 16.47
CA PRO A 76 46.13 -14.91 17.29
C PRO A 76 47.37 -15.62 16.75
N LYS A 77 48.37 -14.86 16.31
CA LYS A 77 49.72 -15.39 16.01
C LYS A 77 50.25 -16.04 17.31
N ILE A 78 50.40 -17.35 17.27
CA ILE A 78 50.97 -18.13 18.38
C ILE A 78 52.36 -17.58 18.62
N THR A 79 52.52 -16.75 19.62
CA THR A 79 53.82 -16.30 20.12
C THR A 79 54.29 -17.27 21.19
N LYS A 80 55.57 -17.65 21.15
CA LYS A 80 56.21 -18.68 21.97
C LYS A 80 56.24 -18.37 23.50
N TYR A 81 55.68 -17.22 23.89
CA TYR A 81 55.57 -16.77 25.29
C TYR A 81 54.15 -16.24 25.51
N GLU A 82 53.35 -17.00 26.26
CA GLU A 82 52.06 -16.52 26.75
C GLU A 82 52.33 -15.58 27.95
N LEU A 83 52.16 -14.30 27.72
CA LEU A 83 52.06 -13.33 28.82
C LEU A 83 50.71 -13.62 29.51
N LYS A 84 50.82 -13.98 30.83
CA LYS A 84 49.58 -14.09 31.65
C LYS A 84 48.88 -12.73 31.59
N LEU A 85 47.62 -12.75 31.17
CA LEU A 85 46.77 -11.56 31.16
C LEU A 85 46.80 -10.93 32.57
N PRO A 86 46.95 -9.61 32.69
CA PRO A 86 46.86 -8.96 33.99
C PRO A 86 45.53 -9.30 34.63
N ILE A 87 45.59 -9.64 35.95
CA ILE A 87 44.38 -9.96 36.72
C ILE A 87 43.50 -8.69 36.74
N ASP A 88 42.29 -8.79 36.21
CA ASP A 88 41.34 -7.69 36.28
C ASP A 88 40.76 -7.60 37.70
N TYR A 89 41.23 -6.61 38.45
CA TYR A 89 40.79 -6.34 39.83
C TYR A 89 39.43 -5.63 39.89
N LYS A 90 38.71 -5.48 38.78
CA LYS A 90 37.39 -4.90 38.81
C LYS A 90 36.46 -5.80 39.61
N SER A 91 35.80 -5.20 40.59
CA SER A 91 34.79 -5.89 41.38
C SER A 91 33.65 -6.37 40.50
N GLN A 92 33.38 -7.68 40.49
CA GLN A 92 32.22 -8.24 39.76
C GLN A 92 30.91 -7.54 40.15
N PHE A 93 30.77 -7.21 41.45
CA PHE A 93 29.61 -6.48 41.96
C PHE A 93 29.45 -5.09 41.29
N LEU A 94 30.53 -4.33 41.07
CA LEU A 94 30.45 -3.04 40.38
C LEU A 94 30.14 -3.20 38.90
N SER A 95 30.59 -4.26 38.25
CA SER A 95 30.26 -4.59 36.88
C SER A 95 28.77 -4.93 36.75
N GLU A 96 28.26 -5.82 37.59
CA GLU A 96 26.85 -6.21 37.62
C GLU A 96 25.93 -5.01 37.91
N LEU A 97 26.31 -4.15 38.88
CA LEU A 97 25.56 -2.93 39.16
C LEU A 97 25.53 -1.94 37.99
N GLY A 98 26.64 -1.85 37.24
CA GLY A 98 26.75 -1.05 36.02
C GLY A 98 25.85 -1.56 34.92
N GLU A 99 25.85 -2.87 34.69
CA GLU A 99 24.99 -3.53 33.70
C GLU A 99 23.50 -3.41 34.05
N GLU A 100 23.16 -3.58 35.34
CA GLU A 100 21.77 -3.39 35.79
C GLU A 100 21.28 -1.96 35.60
N LYS A 101 22.13 -0.96 35.90
CA LYS A 101 21.81 0.45 35.63
C LYS A 101 21.65 0.74 34.13
N ALA A 102 22.53 0.20 33.29
CA ALA A 102 22.46 0.34 31.84
C ALA A 102 21.17 -0.28 31.29
N ARG A 103 20.81 -1.48 31.74
CA ARG A 103 19.57 -2.15 31.34
C ARG A 103 18.33 -1.35 31.74
N LYS A 104 18.27 -0.85 32.99
CA LYS A 104 17.15 -0.02 33.45
C LYS A 104 17.03 1.28 32.66
N LEU A 105 18.16 1.87 32.26
CA LEU A 105 18.15 3.06 31.42
C LEU A 105 17.65 2.75 30.01
N GLU A 106 18.08 1.65 29.43
CA GLU A 106 17.63 1.20 28.12
C GLU A 106 16.14 0.85 28.10
N GLU A 107 15.65 0.13 29.11
CA GLU A 107 14.22 -0.17 29.29
C GLU A 107 13.39 1.14 29.39
N LYS A 108 13.89 2.14 30.10
CA LYS A 108 13.23 3.45 30.21
C LYS A 108 13.20 4.18 28.88
N LEU A 109 14.30 4.19 28.13
CA LEU A 109 14.35 4.84 26.79
C LEU A 109 13.37 4.17 25.82
N ILE A 110 13.32 2.84 25.80
CA ILE A 110 12.36 2.10 24.96
C ILE A 110 10.91 2.41 25.36
N PHE A 111 10.65 2.56 26.66
CA PHE A 111 9.32 2.92 27.14
C PHE A 111 8.93 4.33 26.69
N ASP A 112 9.83 5.29 26.89
CA ASP A 112 9.61 6.71 26.51
C ASP A 112 9.41 6.83 24.98
N GLU A 113 10.18 6.10 24.17
CA GLU A 113 10.02 6.05 22.71
C GLU A 113 8.66 5.48 22.30
N LYS A 114 8.20 4.41 22.93
CA LYS A 114 6.87 3.82 22.67
C LYS A 114 5.73 4.75 23.06
N GLU A 115 5.89 5.49 24.15
CA GLU A 115 4.89 6.48 24.57
C GLU A 115 4.82 7.65 23.60
N GLN A 116 5.97 8.12 23.12
CA GLN A 116 6.03 9.17 22.09
C GLN A 116 5.41 8.69 20.77
N GLN A 117 5.68 7.45 20.34
CA GLN A 117 5.08 6.89 19.14
C GLN A 117 3.56 6.81 19.25
N LYS A 118 3.02 6.37 20.38
CA LYS A 118 1.56 6.35 20.62
C LYS A 118 0.94 7.75 20.56
N LEU A 119 1.61 8.73 21.15
CA LEU A 119 1.14 10.12 21.11
C LEU A 119 1.12 10.66 19.67
N ILE A 120 2.15 10.33 18.87
CA ILE A 120 2.21 10.71 17.46
C ILE A 120 1.08 10.02 16.69
N GLU A 121 0.86 8.73 16.91
CA GLU A 121 -0.23 7.99 16.27
C GLU A 121 -1.61 8.59 16.62
N GLU A 122 -1.84 8.94 17.88
CA GLU A 122 -3.09 9.61 18.31
C GLU A 122 -3.29 10.98 17.65
N LEU A 123 -2.23 11.79 17.58
CA LEU A 123 -2.27 13.10 16.93
C LEU A 123 -2.45 13.02 15.42
N GLU A 124 -1.95 11.96 14.83
CA GLU A 124 -2.05 11.70 13.38
C GLU A 124 -3.32 10.96 12.99
N GLN A 125 -4.11 10.46 13.94
CA GLN A 125 -5.38 9.80 13.62
C GLN A 125 -6.29 10.76 12.84
N LEU A 126 -6.74 10.29 11.69
CA LEU A 126 -7.73 11.01 10.91
C LEU A 126 -9.05 11.05 11.70
N PRO A 127 -9.78 12.16 11.62
CA PRO A 127 -11.11 12.22 12.23
C PRO A 127 -11.97 11.07 11.70
N PRO A 128 -12.90 10.54 12.52
CA PRO A 128 -13.77 9.45 12.10
C PRO A 128 -14.52 9.84 10.83
N ASP A 129 -14.57 8.90 9.88
CA ASP A 129 -15.21 9.12 8.59
C ASP A 129 -16.73 9.19 8.76
N GLU A 130 -17.34 10.37 8.52
CA GLU A 130 -18.78 10.59 8.57
C GLU A 130 -19.57 9.65 7.67
N HIS A 131 -18.97 9.23 6.56
CA HIS A 131 -19.60 8.33 5.60
C HIS A 131 -19.30 6.85 5.84
N ARG A 132 -18.57 6.51 6.91
CA ARG A 132 -18.22 5.13 7.30
C ARG A 132 -17.61 4.30 6.15
N GLY A 133 -16.84 4.96 5.29
CA GLY A 133 -16.23 4.30 4.13
C GLY A 133 -17.15 4.09 2.92
N HIS A 134 -18.44 4.40 3.03
CA HIS A 134 -19.39 4.26 1.91
C HIS A 134 -19.33 5.46 0.97
N ARG A 135 -18.41 5.41 0.03
CA ARG A 135 -18.26 6.45 -1.01
C ARG A 135 -18.40 5.82 -2.38
N ILE A 136 -19.25 6.43 -3.20
CA ILE A 136 -19.39 6.05 -4.60
C ILE A 136 -18.14 6.48 -5.35
N HIS A 137 -17.55 5.53 -6.07
CA HIS A 137 -16.35 5.70 -6.86
C HIS A 137 -16.48 4.96 -8.18
N ALA A 138 -15.64 5.35 -9.16
CA ALA A 138 -15.58 4.65 -10.44
C ALA A 138 -14.13 4.34 -10.79
N TRP A 139 -13.91 3.09 -11.20
CA TRP A 139 -12.62 2.57 -11.65
C TRP A 139 -12.78 1.75 -12.92
N VAL A 140 -11.71 1.24 -13.46
CA VAL A 140 -11.73 0.41 -14.67
C VAL A 140 -11.45 -1.03 -14.29
N ALA A 141 -12.22 -1.96 -14.86
CA ALA A 141 -11.93 -3.39 -14.79
C ALA A 141 -11.50 -3.89 -16.17
N ILE A 142 -10.45 -4.69 -16.22
CA ILE A 142 -10.07 -5.46 -17.40
C ILE A 142 -10.28 -6.92 -17.07
N LEU A 143 -11.10 -7.60 -17.86
CA LEU A 143 -11.37 -9.02 -17.70
C LEU A 143 -10.59 -9.82 -18.74
N PRO A 144 -10.06 -11.01 -18.37
CA PRO A 144 -9.50 -11.94 -19.36
C PRO A 144 -10.59 -12.34 -20.35
N GLU A 145 -10.25 -12.36 -21.61
CA GLU A 145 -11.14 -12.76 -22.69
C GLU A 145 -10.53 -13.96 -23.43
N LEU A 146 -11.06 -15.16 -23.16
CA LEU A 146 -10.60 -16.41 -23.80
C LEU A 146 -10.72 -16.30 -25.32
N GLY A 147 -9.58 -16.34 -26.00
CA GLY A 147 -9.51 -16.21 -27.47
C GLY A 147 -9.56 -14.76 -27.97
N GLY A 148 -9.48 -13.78 -27.08
CA GLY A 148 -9.37 -12.36 -27.42
C GLY A 148 -7.99 -11.98 -27.95
N VAL A 149 -7.89 -10.80 -28.57
CA VAL A 149 -6.64 -10.31 -29.19
C VAL A 149 -5.51 -10.15 -28.15
N ARG A 150 -5.86 -9.96 -26.87
CA ARG A 150 -4.94 -9.69 -25.75
C ARG A 150 -5.04 -10.73 -24.63
N ASP A 151 -5.53 -11.93 -24.93
CA ASP A 151 -5.77 -13.01 -23.95
C ASP A 151 -4.52 -13.36 -23.12
N GLN A 152 -3.35 -13.36 -23.75
CA GLN A 152 -2.10 -13.71 -23.06
C GLN A 152 -1.53 -12.59 -22.16
N GLU A 153 -1.96 -11.35 -22.37
CA GLU A 153 -1.44 -10.21 -21.61
C GLU A 153 -2.14 -10.03 -20.27
N ILE A 154 -3.39 -10.45 -20.17
CA ILE A 154 -4.24 -10.26 -18.97
C ILE A 154 -4.73 -11.64 -18.48
N PRO A 155 -3.92 -12.37 -17.72
CA PRO A 155 -4.29 -13.70 -17.21
C PRO A 155 -5.32 -13.65 -16.08
N TYR A 156 -5.42 -12.53 -15.38
CA TYR A 156 -6.32 -12.33 -14.23
C TYR A 156 -7.13 -11.06 -14.39
N PRO A 157 -8.33 -10.98 -13.77
CA PRO A 157 -9.09 -9.74 -13.69
C PRO A 157 -8.28 -8.65 -12.99
N LEU A 158 -8.14 -7.48 -13.63
CA LEU A 158 -7.41 -6.34 -13.09
C LEU A 158 -8.36 -5.17 -12.87
N PHE A 159 -8.21 -4.51 -11.72
CA PHE A 159 -8.78 -3.19 -11.47
C PHE A 159 -7.71 -2.12 -11.71
N ILE A 160 -8.08 -1.04 -12.37
CA ILE A 160 -7.20 0.10 -12.57
C ILE A 160 -7.86 1.34 -12.00
N GLU A 161 -7.17 1.96 -11.05
CA GLU A 161 -7.59 3.25 -10.52
C GLU A 161 -7.37 4.34 -11.58
N SER A 162 -8.46 4.90 -12.07
CA SER A 162 -8.44 5.82 -13.20
C SER A 162 -7.74 7.16 -12.92
N THR A 163 -7.62 7.54 -11.65
CA THR A 163 -7.02 8.81 -11.23
C THR A 163 -5.51 8.72 -11.04
N THR A 164 -5.01 7.56 -10.61
CA THR A 164 -3.58 7.34 -10.34
C THR A 164 -2.90 6.46 -11.38
N GLY A 165 -3.67 5.65 -12.12
CA GLY A 165 -3.15 4.66 -13.06
C GLY A 165 -2.59 3.40 -12.40
N VAL A 166 -2.78 3.24 -11.09
CA VAL A 166 -2.32 2.04 -10.36
C VAL A 166 -3.25 0.87 -10.67
N SER A 167 -2.66 -0.29 -10.96
CA SER A 167 -3.39 -1.53 -11.21
C SER A 167 -3.34 -2.43 -9.98
N PHE A 168 -4.46 -3.12 -9.73
CA PHE A 168 -4.65 -4.06 -8.64
C PHE A 168 -5.21 -5.36 -9.20
N GLU A 169 -4.79 -6.48 -8.67
CA GLU A 169 -5.42 -7.76 -8.99
C GLU A 169 -6.78 -7.84 -8.28
N ALA A 170 -7.87 -8.09 -9.04
CA ALA A 170 -9.22 -8.04 -8.51
C ALA A 170 -9.52 -9.14 -7.47
N THR A 171 -8.73 -10.22 -7.47
CA THR A 171 -8.89 -11.36 -6.56
C THR A 171 -8.06 -11.27 -5.30
N ASP A 172 -7.25 -10.21 -5.15
CA ASP A 172 -6.40 -10.00 -3.99
C ASP A 172 -7.21 -9.47 -2.79
N ASP A 173 -6.91 -9.99 -1.60
CA ASP A 173 -7.57 -9.56 -0.34
C ASP A 173 -7.32 -8.08 -0.03
N ASP A 174 -6.15 -7.55 -0.38
CA ASP A 174 -5.84 -6.13 -0.21
C ASP A 174 -6.71 -5.26 -1.12
N THR A 175 -6.99 -5.73 -2.34
CA THR A 175 -7.89 -5.05 -3.28
C THR A 175 -9.33 -5.02 -2.76
N ALA A 176 -9.78 -6.08 -2.10
CA ALA A 176 -11.10 -6.14 -1.49
C ALA A 176 -11.29 -5.12 -0.34
N GLN A 177 -10.22 -4.71 0.32
CA GLN A 177 -10.27 -3.65 1.33
C GLN A 177 -10.37 -2.25 0.72
N LEU A 178 -9.89 -2.08 -0.51
CA LEU A 178 -9.93 -0.80 -1.22
C LEU A 178 -11.24 -0.60 -1.97
N TYR A 179 -11.77 -1.66 -2.60
CA TYR A 179 -13.00 -1.65 -3.39
C TYR A 179 -14.06 -2.51 -2.72
N LEU A 180 -14.91 -1.87 -1.92
CA LEU A 180 -15.82 -2.50 -0.96
C LEU A 180 -17.04 -3.17 -1.61
N GLY A 181 -17.37 -2.81 -2.84
CA GLY A 181 -18.50 -3.41 -3.58
C GLY A 181 -18.68 -2.79 -4.94
N VAL A 182 -19.27 -3.57 -5.84
CA VAL A 182 -19.61 -3.16 -7.21
C VAL A 182 -21.12 -2.99 -7.33
N GLU A 183 -21.57 -1.85 -7.83
CA GLU A 183 -22.98 -1.54 -8.05
C GLU A 183 -23.36 -1.79 -9.51
N SER A 184 -22.54 -1.32 -10.44
CA SER A 184 -22.77 -1.49 -11.86
C SER A 184 -21.47 -1.54 -12.67
N ILE A 185 -21.56 -2.21 -13.82
CA ILE A 185 -20.48 -2.36 -14.77
C ILE A 185 -21.02 -2.03 -16.16
N TRP A 186 -20.24 -1.28 -16.96
CA TRP A 186 -20.64 -1.00 -18.33
C TRP A 186 -19.44 -0.83 -19.27
N ASN A 187 -19.71 -1.00 -20.54
CA ASN A 187 -18.79 -0.72 -21.62
C ASN A 187 -19.54 -0.08 -22.80
N ASP A 188 -18.93 -0.08 -23.99
CA ASP A 188 -19.53 0.42 -25.24
C ASP A 188 -20.72 -0.41 -25.74
N LYS A 189 -20.85 -1.67 -25.29
CA LYS A 189 -21.85 -2.63 -25.76
C LYS A 189 -23.08 -2.71 -24.86
N ASN A 190 -22.88 -2.64 -23.54
CA ASN A 190 -23.96 -2.88 -22.58
C ASN A 190 -23.70 -2.26 -21.21
N TYR A 191 -24.76 -2.21 -20.42
CA TYR A 191 -24.77 -1.82 -19.01
C TYR A 191 -25.39 -2.93 -18.17
N TRP A 192 -24.67 -3.36 -17.12
CA TRP A 192 -25.13 -4.38 -16.17
C TRP A 192 -25.21 -3.77 -14.78
N ASN A 193 -26.36 -3.92 -14.15
CA ASN A 193 -26.53 -3.62 -12.75
C ASN A 193 -26.30 -4.90 -11.93
N ILE A 194 -25.46 -4.81 -10.90
CA ILE A 194 -25.11 -5.94 -10.05
C ILE A 194 -25.76 -5.71 -8.70
N ASP A 195 -26.72 -6.57 -8.33
CA ASP A 195 -27.30 -6.52 -6.99
C ASP A 195 -26.20 -6.83 -5.94
N ILE A 196 -25.93 -5.88 -5.05
CA ILE A 196 -24.89 -5.91 -4.01
C ILE A 196 -25.00 -7.16 -3.11
N LEU A 197 -26.16 -7.80 -3.04
CA LEU A 197 -26.41 -9.01 -2.26
C LEU A 197 -25.58 -10.24 -2.67
N LEU A 198 -25.01 -10.25 -3.88
CA LEU A 198 -24.21 -11.39 -4.38
C LEU A 198 -22.71 -11.27 -4.10
N MET A 199 -22.24 -10.14 -3.55
CA MET A 199 -20.80 -9.89 -3.34
C MET A 199 -20.36 -9.87 -1.87
N LEU A 200 -21.26 -10.14 -0.92
CA LEU A 200 -20.85 -10.36 0.46
C LEU A 200 -20.23 -11.76 0.55
N PRO A 201 -18.97 -11.90 0.99
CA PRO A 201 -18.41 -13.20 1.30
C PRO A 201 -19.31 -13.83 2.37
N MET A 202 -19.86 -14.99 2.07
CA MET A 202 -20.53 -15.80 3.08
C MET A 202 -19.49 -16.13 4.16
N ARG A 203 -19.67 -15.55 5.35
CA ARG A 203 -18.94 -15.90 6.55
C ARG A 203 -19.35 -17.28 7.04
#